data_91a2cce449b1f6cae6cdef907eb8c940
#
_entry.id   91a2cce449b1f6cae6cdef907eb8c940
#
_cell.length_a   1.000
_cell.length_b   1.000
_cell.length_c   1.000
_cell.angle_alpha   90.00
_cell.angle_beta   90.00
_cell.angle_gamma   90.00
#
_symmetry.space_group_name_H-M   'P 1'
#
loop_
_entity.id
_entity.type
_entity.pdbx_description
1 polymer ?
#
loop_
_entity_poly.entity_id
_entity_poly.type
_entity_poly.pdbx_seq_one_letter_code
_entity_poly.pdbx_strand_id
1 'polypeptide(L)'
;MKVIYTSKEINPNFYMVLGVDDNHPVLYVYKDNELLDWHFSEGSSFMHEMSNTIECYKKIHGLEPRIEDILIWRKWFKAIIS
;
A
#
# COMPACT_ATOMS: atom_id res chain seq x y z
N MET A 1 -3.09 11.53 8.16
CA MET A 1 -2.83 10.13 7.80
C MET A 1 -1.58 9.62 8.49
N LYS A 2 -1.62 8.39 8.95
CA LYS A 2 -0.44 7.73 9.53
C LYS A 2 0.16 6.81 8.47
N VAL A 3 1.42 7.06 8.09
CA VAL A 3 2.11 6.22 7.12
C VAL A 3 2.58 4.93 7.80
N ILE A 4 2.26 3.80 7.19
CA ILE A 4 2.60 2.47 7.67
C ILE A 4 3.77 1.90 6.87
N TYR A 5 3.78 2.16 5.57
CA TYR A 5 4.73 1.58 4.65
C TYR A 5 4.94 2.50 3.46
N THR A 6 6.16 2.52 2.97
CA THR A 6 6.46 3.17 1.69
C THR A 6 7.49 2.35 0.93
N SER A 7 7.34 2.27 -0.39
CA SER A 7 8.31 1.63 -1.26
C SER A 7 9.31 2.62 -1.88
N LYS A 8 9.40 3.83 -1.32
CA LYS A 8 10.25 4.90 -1.85
C LYS A 8 11.73 4.51 -1.91
N GLU A 9 12.21 3.68 -1.00
CA GLU A 9 13.60 3.21 -1.01
C GLU A 9 13.94 2.34 -2.23
N ILE A 10 12.92 1.67 -2.80
CA ILE A 10 13.10 0.81 -3.98
C ILE A 10 13.24 1.68 -5.22
N ASN A 11 12.37 2.67 -5.37
CA ASN A 11 12.44 3.64 -6.45
C ASN A 11 11.86 4.98 -5.98
N PRO A 12 12.72 5.97 -5.69
CA PRO A 12 12.25 7.26 -5.17
C PRO A 12 11.44 8.08 -6.19
N ASN A 13 11.47 7.70 -7.47
CA ASN A 13 10.74 8.42 -8.51
C ASN A 13 9.39 7.79 -8.85
N PHE A 14 9.15 6.57 -8.39
CA PHE A 14 7.87 5.89 -8.62
C PHE A 14 7.65 4.87 -7.49
N TYR A 15 6.75 5.20 -6.58
CA TYR A 15 6.57 4.40 -5.36
C TYR A 15 5.15 4.50 -4.84
N MET A 16 4.82 3.61 -3.92
CA MET A 16 3.54 3.63 -3.23
C MET A 16 3.74 3.95 -1.75
N VAL A 17 2.69 4.51 -1.15
CA VAL A 17 2.60 4.77 0.28
C VAL A 17 1.31 4.14 0.79
N LEU A 18 1.43 3.29 1.80
CA LEU A 18 0.31 2.67 2.47
C LEU A 18 0.16 3.32 3.84
N GLY A 19 -1.03 3.78 4.15
CA GLY A 19 -1.30 4.43 5.41
C GLY A 19 -2.65 4.10 5.98
N VAL A 20 -2.96 4.74 7.11
CA VAL A 20 -4.25 4.64 7.78
C VAL A 20 -4.78 6.04 7.96
N ASP A 21 -6.02 6.26 7.56
CA ASP A 21 -6.73 7.49 7.76
C ASP A 21 -8.11 7.17 8.30
N ASP A 22 -8.42 7.68 9.49
CA ASP A 22 -9.71 7.45 10.15
C ASP A 22 -10.07 5.95 10.24
N ASN A 23 -9.07 5.13 10.62
CA ASN A 23 -9.16 3.68 10.74
C ASN A 23 -9.45 2.94 9.43
N HIS A 24 -9.25 3.60 8.29
CA HIS A 24 -9.39 2.98 6.97
C HIS A 24 -8.04 2.94 6.26
N PRO A 25 -7.71 1.84 5.56
CA PRO A 25 -6.52 1.79 4.74
C PRO A 25 -6.60 2.78 3.58
N VAL A 26 -5.49 3.47 3.33
CA VAL A 26 -5.34 4.32 2.16
C VAL A 26 -4.05 3.95 1.44
N LEU A 27 -4.09 3.97 0.12
CA LEU A 27 -2.98 3.66 -0.74
C LEU A 27 -2.78 4.81 -1.71
N TYR A 28 -1.59 5.40 -1.68
CA TYR A 28 -1.21 6.47 -2.60
C TYR A 28 -0.10 6.00 -3.51
N VAL A 29 -0.15 6.43 -4.77
CA VAL A 29 0.90 6.19 -5.75
C VAL A 29 1.47 7.54 -6.16
N TYR A 30 2.80 7.66 -6.03
CA TYR A 30 3.54 8.87 -6.39
C TYR A 30 4.47 8.60 -7.56
N LYS A 31 4.53 9.55 -8.48
CA LYS A 31 5.48 9.55 -9.57
C LYS A 31 6.06 10.94 -9.71
N ASP A 32 7.41 11.04 -9.70
CA ASP A 32 8.14 12.31 -9.80
C ASP A 32 7.66 13.34 -8.76
N ASN A 33 7.43 12.86 -7.53
CA ASN A 33 6.96 13.64 -6.38
C ASN A 33 5.53 14.19 -6.51
N GLU A 34 4.77 13.70 -7.47
CA GLU A 34 3.37 14.06 -7.64
C GLU A 34 2.46 12.87 -7.33
N LEU A 35 1.32 13.14 -6.71
CA LEU A 35 0.31 12.13 -6.47
C LEU A 35 -0.33 11.72 -7.79
N LEU A 36 -0.07 10.49 -8.23
CA LEU A 36 -0.57 9.96 -9.49
C LEU A 36 -1.94 9.31 -9.33
N ASP A 37 -2.13 8.57 -8.25
CA ASP A 37 -3.35 7.80 -8.02
C ASP A 37 -3.51 7.54 -6.53
N TRP A 38 -4.73 7.20 -6.13
CA TRP A 38 -5.01 6.88 -4.73
C TRP A 38 -6.20 5.93 -4.64
N HIS A 39 -6.21 5.16 -3.55
CA HIS A 39 -7.29 4.24 -3.23
C HIS A 39 -7.60 4.36 -1.74
N PHE A 40 -8.85 4.60 -1.43
CA PHE A 40 -9.35 4.63 -0.05
C PHE A 40 -10.27 3.46 0.14
N SER A 41 -9.98 2.62 1.12
CA SER A 41 -10.79 1.43 1.39
C SER A 41 -11.83 1.71 2.46
N GLU A 42 -13.08 1.44 2.14
CA GLU A 42 -14.18 1.52 3.07
C GLU A 42 -15.02 0.25 2.93
N GLY A 43 -14.99 -0.59 3.96
CA GLY A 43 -15.75 -1.82 3.96
C GLY A 43 -15.17 -2.98 3.17
N SER A 44 -13.94 -2.87 2.68
CA SER A 44 -13.28 -3.95 1.95
C SER A 44 -12.81 -5.07 2.88
N SER A 45 -12.67 -6.28 2.32
CA SER A 45 -12.15 -7.42 3.05
C SER A 45 -10.62 -7.38 3.12
N PHE A 46 -10.06 -8.09 4.10
CA PHE A 46 -8.62 -8.29 4.23
C PHE A 46 -7.99 -8.82 2.94
N MET A 47 -8.59 -9.86 2.35
CA MET A 47 -8.05 -10.47 1.12
C MET A 47 -8.06 -9.50 -0.05
N HIS A 48 -9.10 -8.69 -0.16
CA HIS A 48 -9.21 -7.70 -1.21
C HIS A 48 -8.12 -6.64 -1.09
N GLU A 49 -7.87 -6.12 0.11
CA GLU A 49 -6.84 -5.11 0.34
C GLU A 49 -5.44 -5.66 0.14
N MET A 50 -5.18 -6.89 0.56
CA MET A 50 -3.91 -7.56 0.29
C MET A 50 -3.67 -7.70 -1.22
N SER A 51 -4.68 -8.16 -1.96
CA SER A 51 -4.59 -8.30 -3.41
C SER A 51 -4.33 -6.97 -4.10
N ASN A 52 -5.03 -5.92 -3.72
CA ASN A 52 -4.84 -4.59 -4.29
C ASN A 52 -3.42 -4.07 -4.05
N THR A 53 -2.91 -4.26 -2.85
CA THR A 53 -1.58 -3.78 -2.48
C THR A 53 -0.49 -4.53 -3.25
N ILE A 54 -0.63 -5.86 -3.37
CA ILE A 54 0.29 -6.68 -4.14
C ILE A 54 0.27 -6.28 -5.62
N GLU A 55 -0.90 -6.12 -6.21
CA GLU A 55 -1.05 -5.71 -7.60
C GLU A 55 -0.43 -4.34 -7.85
N CYS A 56 -0.66 -3.39 -6.94
CA CYS A 56 -0.08 -2.06 -7.04
C CYS A 56 1.45 -2.10 -7.01
N TYR A 57 2.02 -2.88 -6.08
CA TYR A 57 3.47 -3.04 -5.99
C TYR A 57 4.06 -3.61 -7.27
N LYS A 58 3.44 -4.67 -7.80
CA LYS A 58 3.91 -5.32 -9.04
C LYS A 58 3.82 -4.38 -10.23
N LYS A 59 2.77 -3.60 -10.31
CA LYS A 59 2.58 -2.62 -11.39
C LYS A 59 3.62 -1.51 -11.34
N ILE A 60 3.95 -1.02 -10.13
CA ILE A 60 4.89 0.08 -9.94
C ILE A 60 6.33 -0.39 -10.15
N HIS A 61 6.71 -1.51 -9.56
CA HIS A 61 8.11 -1.94 -9.49
C HIS A 61 8.48 -3.04 -10.48
N GLY A 62 7.49 -3.70 -11.09
CA GLY A 62 7.73 -4.80 -12.00
C GLY A 62 8.33 -6.03 -11.34
N LEU A 63 8.18 -6.16 -10.02
CA LEU A 63 8.76 -7.22 -9.20
C LEU A 63 7.69 -7.78 -8.28
N GLU A 64 7.89 -9.02 -7.82
CA GLU A 64 7.10 -9.56 -6.72
C GLU A 64 7.48 -8.82 -5.42
N PRO A 65 6.51 -8.56 -4.53
CA PRO A 65 6.82 -7.98 -3.23
C PRO A 65 7.74 -8.89 -2.42
N ARG A 66 8.61 -8.29 -1.62
CA ARG A 66 9.46 -9.03 -0.70
C ARG A 66 8.59 -9.63 0.42
N ILE A 67 9.01 -10.76 0.98
CA ILE A 67 8.29 -11.41 2.08
C ILE A 67 8.11 -10.45 3.26
N GLU A 68 9.14 -9.69 3.58
CA GLU A 68 9.10 -8.71 4.68
C GLU A 68 8.03 -7.63 4.45
N ASP A 69 7.84 -7.19 3.20
CA ASP A 69 6.81 -6.20 2.85
C ASP A 69 5.42 -6.79 3.02
N ILE A 70 5.22 -8.00 2.53
CA ILE A 70 3.95 -8.72 2.65
C ILE A 70 3.56 -8.91 4.12
N LEU A 71 4.53 -9.24 4.98
CA LEU A 71 4.28 -9.42 6.41
C LEU A 71 3.85 -8.11 7.08
N ILE A 72 4.44 -6.99 6.71
CA ILE A 72 4.04 -5.68 7.20
C ILE A 72 2.59 -5.37 6.81
N TRP A 73 2.26 -5.53 5.53
CA TRP A 73 0.91 -5.26 5.03
C TRP A 73 -0.12 -6.17 5.68
N ARG A 74 0.20 -7.45 5.80
CA ARG A 74 -0.69 -8.45 6.42
C ARG A 74 -1.00 -8.09 7.87
N LYS A 75 0.01 -7.72 8.63
CA LYS A 75 -0.16 -7.32 10.03
C LYS A 75 -1.11 -6.12 10.16
N TRP A 76 -0.91 -5.14 9.31
CA TRP A 76 -1.70 -3.90 9.36
C TRP A 76 -3.14 -4.11 8.92
N PHE A 77 -3.35 -4.79 7.81
CA PHE A 77 -4.72 -5.05 7.35
C PHE A 77 -5.49 -5.91 8.34
N LYS A 78 -4.84 -6.86 9.00
CA LYS A 78 -5.50 -7.65 10.05
C LYS A 78 -5.90 -6.77 11.24
N ALA A 79 -5.08 -5.81 11.60
CA ALA A 79 -5.36 -4.92 12.72
C ALA A 79 -6.50 -3.96 12.43
N ILE A 80 -6.68 -3.57 11.15
CA ILE A 80 -7.65 -2.56 10.75
C ILE A 80 -8.97 -3.18 10.27
N ILE A 81 -8.90 -4.31 9.56
CA ILE A 81 -10.04 -4.90 8.84
C ILE A 81 -10.55 -6.17 9.54
N SER A 82 -10.13 -6.45 10.71
CA SER A 82 -10.51 -7.68 11.43
C SER A 82 -12.00 -7.84 11.65
#